data_abd3207426b911468b8c28c975a10b03
#
_entry.id   abd3207426b911468b8c28c975a10b03
#
_cell.length_a   1.000
_cell.length_b   1.000
_cell.length_c   1.000
_cell.angle_alpha   90.00
_cell.angle_beta   90.00
_cell.angle_gamma   90.00
#
_symmetry.space_group_name_H-M   'P 1'
#
loop_
_entity.id
_entity.type
_entity.pdbx_description
1 polymer ?
#
loop_
_entity_poly.entity_id
_entity_poly.type
_entity_poly.pdbx_seq_one_letter_code
_entity_poly.pdbx_strand_id
1 'polypeptide(L)'
;DSHRRQRQMCIRDRTSTLQQAASSKLGFGVSRTMRVAQKLYEAGRITYMRTDAPSLSNDSIEDARLFIKDTLAEEYLTEKPRIYSGKENAQEAHEAIRPTSASLTPEKLSGHSEEEVKLYDLIWRQFIACQMPDAKYLSINAKVVLDDYVFSARGREVIFDGYTKISSQNAKKADEENLPSLEEGQVLKLVEVKNEKKFTKPPARFSEAALVKE
;
A
#
# COMPACT_ATOMS: atom_id res chain seq x y z
N ASP A 1 -15.55 -6.89 3.20
CA ASP A 1 -14.15 -7.33 2.92
C ASP A 1 -13.20 -6.22 2.48
N SER A 2 -13.70 -5.10 1.90
CA SER A 2 -12.85 -3.95 1.53
C SER A 2 -12.16 -3.33 2.73
N HIS A 3 -12.82 -3.22 3.88
CA HIS A 3 -12.25 -2.69 5.12
C HIS A 3 -11.11 -3.55 5.71
N ARG A 4 -11.10 -4.85 5.46
CA ARG A 4 -10.04 -5.74 5.95
C ARG A 4 -8.74 -5.59 5.15
N ARG A 5 -8.83 -5.42 3.82
CA ARG A 5 -7.65 -5.16 2.97
C ARG A 5 -7.05 -3.76 3.21
N GLN A 6 -7.89 -2.77 3.47
CA GLN A 6 -7.45 -1.42 3.79
C GLN A 6 -6.68 -1.35 5.11
N ARG A 7 -7.12 -2.07 6.15
CA ARG A 7 -6.38 -2.15 7.43
C ARG A 7 -4.99 -2.77 7.30
N GLN A 8 -4.78 -3.69 6.36
CA GLN A 8 -3.46 -4.28 6.12
C GLN A 8 -2.49 -3.34 5.41
N MET A 9 -2.98 -2.38 4.60
CA MET A 9 -2.11 -1.42 3.91
C MET A 9 -1.68 -0.24 4.80
N CYS A 10 -2.36 0.02 5.88
CA CYS A 10 -2.01 1.04 6.87
C CYS A 10 -1.19 0.49 8.04
N ILE A 11 -0.71 -0.75 7.98
CA ILE A 11 0.20 -1.31 8.99
C ILE A 11 1.57 -0.69 8.75
N ARG A 12 2.10 -0.02 9.78
CA ARG A 12 3.44 0.57 9.75
C ARG A 12 4.50 -0.49 9.71
N ASP A 13 5.60 -0.13 9.07
CA ASP A 13 6.65 -1.08 8.83
C ASP A 13 7.33 -1.51 10.14
N ARG A 14 7.11 -2.77 10.46
CA ARG A 14 7.95 -3.57 11.33
C ARG A 14 8.93 -4.33 10.46
N THR A 15 9.95 -4.90 11.04
CA THR A 15 10.93 -5.70 10.29
C THR A 15 10.25 -6.70 9.34
N SER A 16 9.28 -7.48 9.83
CA SER A 16 8.59 -8.49 9.03
C SER A 16 7.71 -7.90 7.92
N THR A 17 7.02 -6.79 8.16
CA THR A 17 6.17 -6.13 7.15
C THR A 17 7.01 -5.43 6.09
N LEU A 18 8.13 -4.82 6.46
CA LEU A 18 9.08 -4.23 5.53
C LEU A 18 9.67 -5.28 4.58
N GLN A 19 10.09 -6.43 5.12
CA GLN A 19 10.61 -7.54 4.32
C GLN A 19 9.60 -8.06 3.31
N GLN A 20 8.33 -8.23 3.73
CA GLN A 20 7.23 -8.64 2.85
C GLN A 20 6.94 -7.60 1.76
N ALA A 21 6.88 -6.33 2.12
CA ALA A 21 6.63 -5.24 1.18
C ALA A 21 7.79 -5.09 0.17
N ALA A 22 9.03 -5.13 0.62
CA ALA A 22 10.21 -5.08 -0.23
C ALA A 22 10.29 -6.30 -1.18
N SER A 23 9.94 -7.49 -0.70
CA SER A 23 9.87 -8.68 -1.55
C SER A 23 8.81 -8.55 -2.64
N SER A 24 7.60 -8.11 -2.29
CA SER A 24 6.46 -8.05 -3.22
C SER A 24 6.56 -6.90 -4.22
N LYS A 25 7.09 -5.73 -3.79
CA LYS A 25 7.12 -4.51 -4.60
C LYS A 25 8.45 -4.27 -5.30
N LEU A 26 9.56 -4.67 -4.68
CA LEU A 26 10.92 -4.42 -5.18
C LEU A 26 11.65 -5.69 -5.62
N GLY A 27 11.12 -6.88 -5.32
CA GLY A 27 11.79 -8.15 -5.57
C GLY A 27 13.03 -8.37 -4.69
N PHE A 28 13.12 -7.73 -3.53
CA PHE A 28 14.24 -7.88 -2.61
C PHE A 28 14.04 -9.12 -1.73
N GLY A 29 15.03 -9.98 -1.62
CA GLY A 29 15.05 -11.05 -0.61
C GLY A 29 15.23 -10.46 0.79
N VAL A 30 14.91 -11.26 1.82
CA VAL A 30 14.95 -10.86 3.24
C VAL A 30 16.31 -10.29 3.63
N SER A 31 17.40 -11.01 3.33
CA SER A 31 18.77 -10.58 3.66
C SER A 31 19.19 -9.29 2.95
N ARG A 32 18.78 -9.13 1.66
CA ARG A 32 19.04 -7.91 0.90
C ARG A 32 18.32 -6.71 1.50
N THR A 33 17.04 -6.88 1.84
CA THR A 33 16.24 -5.84 2.48
C THR A 33 16.87 -5.34 3.77
N MET A 34 17.31 -6.26 4.64
CA MET A 34 17.92 -5.90 5.92
C MET A 34 19.27 -5.21 5.76
N ARG A 35 20.09 -5.65 4.80
CA ARG A 35 21.38 -4.98 4.51
C ARG A 35 21.19 -3.56 4.00
N VAL A 36 20.22 -3.33 3.12
CA VAL A 36 19.92 -1.99 2.60
C VAL A 36 19.31 -1.11 3.69
N ALA A 37 18.39 -1.64 4.51
CA ALA A 37 17.81 -0.92 5.65
C ALA A 37 18.88 -0.54 6.68
N GLN A 38 19.86 -1.39 6.94
CA GLN A 38 21.00 -1.10 7.82
C GLN A 38 21.78 0.13 7.33
N LYS A 39 22.09 0.20 6.05
CA LYS A 39 22.78 1.35 5.46
C LYS A 39 21.98 2.65 5.59
N LEU A 40 20.68 2.59 5.34
CA LEU A 40 19.78 3.75 5.51
C LEU A 40 19.75 4.23 6.97
N TYR A 41 19.72 3.30 7.92
CA TYR A 41 19.77 3.62 9.35
C TYR A 41 21.11 4.25 9.73
N GLU A 42 22.24 3.65 9.33
CA GLU A 42 23.59 4.16 9.59
C GLU A 42 23.82 5.56 8.97
N ALA A 43 23.16 5.83 7.84
CA ALA A 43 23.14 7.14 7.22
C ALA A 43 22.17 8.14 7.89
N GLY A 44 21.43 7.72 8.93
CA GLY A 44 20.46 8.57 9.65
C GLY A 44 19.20 8.88 8.82
N ARG A 45 18.84 8.04 7.86
CA ARG A 45 17.69 8.28 6.97
C ARG A 45 16.39 7.66 7.48
N ILE A 46 16.49 6.57 8.23
CA ILE A 46 15.35 5.88 8.83
C ILE A 46 15.62 5.57 10.31
N THR A 47 14.56 5.26 11.05
CA THR A 47 14.65 4.71 12.42
C THR A 47 15.22 3.29 12.39
N TYR A 48 15.50 2.74 13.57
CA TYR A 48 16.09 1.42 13.68
C TYR A 48 15.23 0.34 13.02
N MET A 49 15.83 -0.43 12.11
CA MET A 49 15.14 -1.38 11.23
C MET A 49 14.79 -2.72 11.88
N ARG A 50 15.28 -3.02 13.09
CA ARG A 50 14.94 -4.25 13.82
C ARG A 50 13.95 -3.91 14.93
N THR A 51 12.68 -3.87 14.57
CA THR A 51 11.58 -3.55 15.49
C THR A 51 10.34 -4.35 15.14
N ASP A 52 9.56 -4.68 16.15
CA ASP A 52 8.22 -5.26 16.04
C ASP A 52 7.12 -4.26 16.44
N ALA A 53 7.50 -3.05 16.86
CA ALA A 53 6.59 -2.00 17.26
C ALA A 53 5.94 -1.32 16.04
N PRO A 54 4.61 -1.17 16.01
CA PRO A 54 3.90 -0.41 14.99
C PRO A 54 3.66 1.05 15.40
N SER A 55 4.09 1.47 16.59
CA SER A 55 3.83 2.78 17.15
C SER A 55 4.71 3.87 16.54
N LEU A 56 4.21 5.09 16.49
CA LEU A 56 4.95 6.30 16.13
C LEU A 56 4.90 7.28 17.30
N SER A 57 5.97 8.06 17.48
CA SER A 57 5.97 9.19 18.37
C SER A 57 5.00 10.29 17.90
N ASN A 58 4.52 11.11 18.82
CA ASN A 58 3.65 12.23 18.49
C ASN A 58 4.35 13.21 17.54
N ASP A 59 5.63 13.50 17.76
CA ASP A 59 6.43 14.39 16.91
C ASP A 59 6.50 13.87 15.45
N SER A 60 6.65 12.55 15.27
CA SER A 60 6.69 11.97 13.93
C SER A 60 5.34 11.98 13.24
N ILE A 61 4.25 11.84 13.99
CA ILE A 61 2.88 11.99 13.48
C ILE A 61 2.65 13.42 13.03
N GLU A 62 3.07 14.40 13.83
CA GLU A 62 2.96 15.82 13.49
C GLU A 62 3.79 16.18 12.26
N ASP A 63 5.04 15.70 12.14
CA ASP A 63 5.90 15.90 10.97
C ASP A 63 5.24 15.37 9.70
N ALA A 64 4.68 14.14 9.72
CA ALA A 64 3.95 13.61 8.59
C ALA A 64 2.70 14.43 8.24
N ARG A 65 1.94 14.87 9.24
CA ARG A 65 0.72 15.66 9.06
C ARG A 65 1.01 17.05 8.51
N LEU A 66 2.07 17.71 8.99
CA LEU A 66 2.54 18.99 8.46
C LEU A 66 2.94 18.82 7.00
N PHE A 67 3.73 17.80 6.67
CA PHE A 67 4.09 17.53 5.27
C PHE A 67 2.86 17.36 4.38
N ILE A 68 1.85 16.59 4.80
CA ILE A 68 0.61 16.39 4.03
C ILE A 68 -0.11 17.72 3.84
N LYS A 69 -0.24 18.52 4.91
CA LYS A 69 -0.90 19.84 4.88
C LYS A 69 -0.22 20.82 3.92
N ASP A 70 1.12 20.81 3.92
CA ASP A 70 1.90 21.80 3.14
C ASP A 70 2.05 21.40 1.67
N THR A 71 1.94 20.11 1.34
CA THR A 71 2.22 19.60 -0.01
C THR A 71 1.00 19.06 -0.74
N LEU A 72 -0.06 18.72 -0.04
CA LEU A 72 -1.31 18.18 -0.60
C LEU A 72 -2.48 19.08 -0.23
N ALA A 73 -3.64 18.88 -0.88
CA ALA A 73 -4.86 19.57 -0.51
C ALA A 73 -5.37 19.10 0.87
N GLU A 74 -6.14 19.95 1.56
CA GLU A 74 -6.65 19.71 2.91
C GLU A 74 -7.44 18.40 3.05
N GLU A 75 -8.13 17.99 1.99
CA GLU A 75 -8.88 16.72 1.93
C GLU A 75 -8.03 15.46 2.10
N TYR A 76 -6.69 15.56 1.90
CA TYR A 76 -5.75 14.46 2.11
C TYR A 76 -5.22 14.36 3.54
N LEU A 77 -5.67 15.23 4.42
CA LEU A 77 -5.34 15.18 5.84
C LEU A 77 -6.54 14.64 6.63
N THR A 78 -6.32 13.60 7.45
CA THR A 78 -7.37 13.12 8.36
C THR A 78 -7.68 14.16 9.43
N GLU A 79 -8.94 14.32 9.81
CA GLU A 79 -9.36 15.25 10.86
C GLU A 79 -8.59 15.01 12.18
N LYS A 80 -8.47 13.76 12.58
CA LYS A 80 -7.72 13.35 13.79
C LYS A 80 -6.47 12.55 13.41
N PRO A 81 -5.37 12.68 14.18
CA PRO A 81 -4.22 11.83 14.01
C PRO A 81 -4.58 10.36 14.10
N ARG A 82 -4.06 9.55 13.19
CA ARG A 82 -4.20 8.08 13.29
C ARG A 82 -3.12 7.55 14.21
N ILE A 83 -3.54 7.06 15.38
CA ILE A 83 -2.69 6.42 16.36
C ILE A 83 -2.79 4.91 16.19
N TYR A 84 -1.63 4.25 16.19
CA TYR A 84 -1.55 2.80 16.12
C TYR A 84 -0.83 2.32 17.37
N SER A 85 -1.51 1.55 18.19
CA SER A 85 -0.94 0.91 19.37
C SER A 85 -0.40 -0.48 19.01
N GLY A 86 0.71 -0.86 19.63
CA GLY A 86 1.18 -2.23 19.65
C GLY A 86 0.24 -3.14 20.45
N LYS A 87 0.50 -4.44 20.44
CA LYS A 87 -0.11 -5.37 21.42
C LYS A 87 0.38 -4.97 22.80
N GLU A 88 -0.42 -5.21 23.85
CA GLU A 88 -0.20 -4.80 25.25
C GLU A 88 1.19 -5.12 25.86
N ASN A 89 2.01 -5.94 25.18
CA ASN A 89 3.36 -6.33 25.59
C ASN A 89 4.49 -5.80 24.69
N ALA A 90 4.21 -4.85 23.77
CA ALA A 90 5.29 -4.24 22.99
C ALA A 90 6.13 -3.34 23.90
N GLN A 91 7.45 -3.54 23.94
CA GLN A 91 8.36 -2.68 24.69
C GLN A 91 8.12 -1.22 24.27
N GLU A 92 7.73 -0.37 25.22
CA GLU A 92 7.33 1.04 25.00
C GLU A 92 8.43 1.91 24.35
N ALA A 93 9.67 1.42 24.27
CA ALA A 93 10.82 2.15 23.76
C ALA A 93 11.06 2.02 22.24
N HIS A 94 10.31 1.17 21.53
CA HIS A 94 10.54 0.92 20.10
C HIS A 94 9.49 1.62 19.23
N GLU A 95 9.97 2.29 18.18
CA GLU A 95 9.13 2.87 17.14
C GLU A 95 9.08 1.98 15.88
N ALA A 96 8.07 2.21 15.04
CA ALA A 96 7.99 1.65 13.69
C ALA A 96 9.17 2.14 12.82
N ILE A 97 9.47 1.39 11.77
CA ILE A 97 10.43 1.81 10.76
C ILE A 97 9.81 2.97 9.95
N ARG A 98 10.46 4.13 10.00
CA ARG A 98 10.02 5.35 9.34
C ARG A 98 11.20 6.20 8.88
N PRO A 99 11.01 7.15 7.95
CA PRO A 99 12.02 8.17 7.68
C PRO A 99 12.25 9.04 8.93
N THR A 100 13.44 9.58 9.07
CA THR A 100 13.78 10.52 10.17
C THR A 100 13.10 11.87 10.00
N SER A 101 12.73 12.26 8.77
CA SER A 101 11.93 13.43 8.46
C SER A 101 11.01 13.20 7.26
N ALA A 102 9.75 13.65 7.35
CA ALA A 102 8.78 13.63 6.27
C ALA A 102 9.20 14.51 5.08
N SER A 103 9.89 15.62 5.34
CA SER A 103 10.34 16.59 4.33
C SER A 103 11.50 16.09 3.47
N LEU A 104 12.22 15.04 3.89
CA LEU A 104 13.22 14.34 3.11
C LEU A 104 12.54 13.37 2.16
N THR A 105 12.04 13.90 1.03
CA THR A 105 11.39 13.05 0.03
C THR A 105 12.40 12.14 -0.69
N PRO A 106 11.98 11.03 -1.31
CA PRO A 106 12.88 10.14 -2.03
C PRO A 106 13.71 10.83 -3.11
N GLU A 107 13.15 11.87 -3.76
CA GLU A 107 13.82 12.65 -4.79
C GLU A 107 14.97 13.52 -4.23
N LYS A 108 14.91 13.85 -2.95
CA LYS A 108 15.96 14.62 -2.24
C LYS A 108 17.07 13.73 -1.67
N LEU A 109 16.93 12.42 -1.77
CA LEU A 109 17.90 11.47 -1.23
C LEU A 109 19.11 11.36 -2.16
N SER A 110 20.06 12.28 -2.05
CA SER A 110 21.29 12.28 -2.85
C SER A 110 22.41 11.44 -2.22
N GLY A 111 23.32 10.91 -3.04
CA GLY A 111 24.48 10.16 -2.57
C GLY A 111 24.20 8.72 -2.14
N HIS A 112 23.00 8.22 -2.39
CA HIS A 112 22.58 6.85 -2.07
C HIS A 112 22.49 5.99 -3.32
N SER A 113 22.66 4.66 -3.16
CA SER A 113 22.48 3.71 -4.25
C SER A 113 21.01 3.60 -4.67
N GLU A 114 20.76 3.13 -5.90
CA GLU A 114 19.39 2.92 -6.40
C GLU A 114 18.57 1.99 -5.49
N GLU A 115 19.19 0.98 -4.89
CA GLU A 115 18.54 0.07 -3.93
C GLU A 115 18.12 0.79 -2.65
N GLU A 116 18.97 1.66 -2.13
CA GLU A 116 18.70 2.47 -0.94
C GLU A 116 17.55 3.45 -1.22
N VAL A 117 17.57 4.12 -2.37
CA VAL A 117 16.49 5.03 -2.77
C VAL A 117 15.16 4.29 -2.92
N LYS A 118 15.14 3.12 -3.57
CA LYS A 118 13.92 2.31 -3.73
C LYS A 118 13.35 1.84 -2.39
N LEU A 119 14.20 1.39 -1.48
CA LEU A 119 13.75 0.94 -0.16
C LEU A 119 13.27 2.12 0.69
N TYR A 120 13.99 3.24 0.63
CA TYR A 120 13.59 4.48 1.30
C TYR A 120 12.24 4.99 0.79
N ASP A 121 12.03 5.02 -0.53
CA ASP A 121 10.75 5.41 -1.15
C ASP A 121 9.59 4.56 -0.64
N LEU A 122 9.80 3.25 -0.52
CA LEU A 122 8.81 2.34 0.03
C LEU A 122 8.45 2.70 1.48
N ILE A 123 9.44 2.93 2.34
CA ILE A 123 9.27 3.28 3.75
C ILE A 123 8.61 4.66 3.88
N TRP A 124 9.09 5.64 3.12
CA TRP A 124 8.59 7.01 3.15
C TRP A 124 7.12 7.09 2.74
N ARG A 125 6.75 6.43 1.62
CA ARG A 125 5.35 6.40 1.15
C ARG A 125 4.43 5.74 2.17
N GLN A 126 4.86 4.66 2.79
CA GLN A 126 4.08 3.98 3.82
C GLN A 126 3.87 4.87 5.04
N PHE A 127 4.89 5.61 5.44
CA PHE A 127 4.84 6.56 6.54
C PHE A 127 3.86 7.71 6.28
N ILE A 128 3.94 8.37 5.12
CA ILE A 128 3.01 9.47 4.78
C ILE A 128 1.58 8.93 4.63
N ALA A 129 1.40 7.85 3.87
CA ALA A 129 0.09 7.24 3.61
C ALA A 129 -0.66 6.85 4.88
N CYS A 130 0.05 6.52 5.97
CA CYS A 130 -0.60 6.11 7.22
C CYS A 130 -1.37 7.24 7.92
N GLN A 131 -1.10 8.51 7.62
CA GLN A 131 -1.81 9.67 8.15
C GLN A 131 -2.84 10.25 7.16
N MET A 132 -2.96 9.65 5.97
CA MET A 132 -3.91 10.08 4.94
C MET A 132 -5.26 9.37 5.07
N PRO A 133 -6.36 9.97 4.58
CA PRO A 133 -7.67 9.34 4.56
C PRO A 133 -7.73 8.16 3.59
N ASP A 134 -8.71 7.30 3.79
CA ASP A 134 -8.94 6.14 2.96
C ASP A 134 -9.39 6.54 1.55
N ALA A 135 -8.98 5.76 0.55
CA ALA A 135 -9.48 5.89 -0.80
C ALA A 135 -10.97 5.46 -0.87
N LYS A 136 -11.77 6.19 -1.65
CA LYS A 136 -13.18 5.91 -1.87
C LYS A 136 -13.39 5.42 -3.30
N TYR A 137 -14.13 4.35 -3.44
CA TYR A 137 -14.41 3.72 -4.73
C TYR A 137 -15.92 3.51 -4.90
N LEU A 138 -16.40 3.74 -6.12
CA LEU A 138 -17.70 3.27 -6.57
C LEU A 138 -17.52 1.88 -7.19
N SER A 139 -18.17 0.87 -6.62
CA SER A 139 -18.15 -0.49 -7.18
C SER A 139 -19.40 -0.71 -8.03
N ILE A 140 -19.19 -1.05 -9.29
CA ILE A 140 -20.25 -1.33 -10.26
C ILE A 140 -20.31 -2.84 -10.46
N ASN A 141 -21.48 -3.44 -10.29
CA ASN A 141 -21.74 -4.84 -10.58
C ASN A 141 -22.83 -4.92 -11.63
N ALA A 142 -22.48 -5.24 -12.85
CA ALA A 142 -23.41 -5.41 -13.95
C ALA A 142 -23.76 -6.90 -14.12
N LYS A 143 -25.03 -7.21 -14.31
CA LYS A 143 -25.51 -8.53 -14.71
C LYS A 143 -26.21 -8.40 -16.07
N VAL A 144 -25.75 -9.15 -17.04
CA VAL A 144 -26.33 -9.22 -18.37
C VAL A 144 -27.01 -10.58 -18.52
N VAL A 145 -28.29 -10.57 -18.81
CA VAL A 145 -29.11 -11.78 -18.98
C VAL A 145 -29.30 -12.01 -20.48
N LEU A 146 -29.02 -13.22 -20.92
CA LEU A 146 -29.29 -13.70 -22.27
C LEU A 146 -29.93 -15.09 -22.14
N ASP A 147 -31.23 -15.18 -22.35
CA ASP A 147 -32.05 -16.37 -22.10
C ASP A 147 -31.78 -16.94 -20.68
N ASP A 148 -31.32 -18.19 -20.59
CA ASP A 148 -31.00 -18.84 -19.31
C ASP A 148 -29.59 -18.53 -18.77
N TYR A 149 -28.80 -17.71 -19.46
CA TYR A 149 -27.43 -17.40 -19.09
C TYR A 149 -27.34 -16.03 -18.43
N VAL A 150 -26.56 -15.96 -17.35
CA VAL A 150 -26.27 -14.71 -16.65
C VAL A 150 -24.77 -14.43 -16.69
N PHE A 151 -24.38 -13.38 -17.35
CA PHE A 151 -23.02 -12.89 -17.37
C PHE A 151 -22.87 -11.79 -16.32
N SER A 152 -21.77 -11.81 -15.56
CA SER A 152 -21.49 -10.78 -14.57
C SER A 152 -20.18 -10.07 -14.87
N ALA A 153 -20.21 -8.75 -14.84
CA ALA A 153 -19.04 -7.90 -14.94
C ALA A 153 -18.92 -7.02 -13.68
N ARG A 154 -17.72 -6.77 -13.27
CA ARG A 154 -17.42 -5.91 -12.11
C ARG A 154 -16.44 -4.84 -12.53
N GLY A 155 -16.82 -3.60 -12.26
CA GLY A 155 -15.96 -2.43 -12.43
C GLY A 155 -15.80 -1.68 -11.12
N ARG A 156 -14.80 -0.80 -11.09
CA ARG A 156 -14.54 0.07 -9.95
C ARG A 156 -14.02 1.41 -10.43
N GLU A 157 -14.70 2.46 -10.02
CA GLU A 157 -14.31 3.83 -10.27
C GLU A 157 -13.73 4.46 -9.02
N VAL A 158 -12.64 5.22 -9.15
CA VAL A 158 -12.03 5.95 -8.04
C VAL A 158 -12.78 7.27 -7.86
N ILE A 159 -13.51 7.40 -6.74
CA ILE A 159 -14.17 8.66 -6.36
C ILE A 159 -13.20 9.61 -5.65
N PHE A 160 -12.33 9.04 -4.81
CA PHE A 160 -11.31 9.77 -4.09
C PHE A 160 -10.11 8.84 -3.88
N ASP A 161 -8.94 9.27 -4.33
CA ASP A 161 -7.75 8.42 -4.29
C ASP A 161 -7.13 8.30 -2.88
N GLY A 162 -7.35 9.26 -1.98
CA GLY A 162 -6.90 9.20 -0.61
C GLY A 162 -5.41 8.85 -0.48
N TYR A 163 -5.08 7.91 0.42
CA TYR A 163 -3.70 7.45 0.63
C TYR A 163 -3.06 6.82 -0.63
N THR A 164 -3.85 6.36 -1.60
CA THR A 164 -3.31 5.74 -2.82
C THR A 164 -2.58 6.75 -3.70
N LYS A 165 -2.86 8.04 -3.56
CA LYS A 165 -2.12 9.12 -4.24
C LYS A 165 -0.62 9.03 -4.01
N ILE A 166 -0.22 8.69 -2.79
CA ILE A 166 1.19 8.53 -2.43
C ILE A 166 1.67 7.08 -2.61
N SER A 167 0.86 6.09 -2.21
CA SER A 167 1.29 4.69 -2.12
C SER A 167 1.32 3.95 -3.46
N SER A 168 0.59 4.42 -4.49
CA SER A 168 0.38 3.68 -5.74
C SER A 168 1.26 4.13 -6.92
N GLN A 169 2.18 5.08 -6.76
CA GLN A 169 3.02 5.57 -7.87
C GLN A 169 3.80 4.46 -8.60
N ASN A 170 4.01 3.30 -7.96
CA ASN A 170 4.63 2.12 -8.57
C ASN A 170 3.65 0.93 -8.72
N ALA A 171 2.40 1.07 -8.33
CA ALA A 171 1.41 0.07 -8.69
C ALA A 171 1.21 0.19 -10.20
N LYS A 172 1.55 -0.87 -10.96
CA LYS A 172 0.97 -1.06 -12.27
C LYS A 172 -0.51 -0.77 -12.07
N LYS A 173 -1.08 0.19 -12.85
CA LYS A 173 -2.53 0.34 -12.93
C LYS A 173 -3.03 -1.08 -13.14
N ALA A 174 -3.53 -1.71 -12.09
CA ALA A 174 -4.30 -2.93 -12.27
C ALA A 174 -5.29 -2.52 -13.33
N ASP A 175 -5.44 -3.32 -14.38
CA ASP A 175 -6.46 -3.13 -15.39
C ASP A 175 -7.77 -2.95 -14.62
N GLU A 176 -8.03 -1.71 -14.23
CA GLU A 176 -9.32 -1.33 -13.68
C GLU A 176 -10.20 -1.40 -14.91
N GLU A 177 -10.91 -2.51 -15.05
CA GLU A 177 -11.96 -2.65 -16.04
C GLU A 177 -13.00 -1.58 -15.68
N ASN A 178 -12.81 -0.38 -16.24
CA ASN A 178 -13.80 0.66 -16.16
C ASN A 178 -14.97 0.18 -17.03
N LEU A 179 -16.02 -0.25 -16.36
CA LEU A 179 -17.26 -0.51 -17.07
C LEU A 179 -17.81 0.83 -17.58
N PRO A 180 -18.35 0.85 -18.81
CA PRO A 180 -19.07 2.03 -19.29
C PRO A 180 -20.27 2.31 -18.38
N SER A 181 -20.80 3.53 -18.45
CA SER A 181 -22.07 3.83 -17.79
C SER A 181 -23.16 2.92 -18.34
N LEU A 182 -23.79 2.16 -17.44
CA LEU A 182 -24.84 1.19 -17.77
C LEU A 182 -26.11 1.58 -17.02
N GLU A 183 -27.27 1.44 -17.69
CA GLU A 183 -28.58 1.64 -17.11
C GLU A 183 -29.30 0.31 -16.94
N GLU A 184 -30.14 0.22 -15.91
CA GLU A 184 -30.96 -0.97 -15.71
C GLU A 184 -31.97 -1.14 -16.86
N GLY A 185 -32.05 -2.35 -17.42
CA GLY A 185 -32.90 -2.65 -18.58
C GLY A 185 -32.28 -2.24 -19.94
N GLN A 186 -31.05 -1.72 -19.98
CA GLN A 186 -30.36 -1.40 -21.22
C GLN A 186 -30.16 -2.67 -22.05
N VAL A 187 -30.53 -2.61 -23.35
CA VAL A 187 -30.31 -3.70 -24.29
C VAL A 187 -28.88 -3.60 -24.82
N LEU A 188 -28.12 -4.68 -24.68
CA LEU A 188 -26.75 -4.80 -25.18
C LEU A 188 -26.71 -5.68 -26.42
N LYS A 189 -25.84 -5.34 -27.37
CA LYS A 189 -25.58 -6.16 -28.57
C LYS A 189 -24.41 -7.08 -28.29
N LEU A 190 -24.60 -8.39 -28.44
CA LEU A 190 -23.52 -9.36 -28.41
C LEU A 190 -22.61 -9.17 -29.62
N VAL A 191 -21.33 -8.91 -29.41
CA VAL A 191 -20.33 -8.69 -30.46
C VAL A 191 -19.51 -9.95 -30.70
N GLU A 192 -19.02 -10.59 -29.64
CA GLU A 192 -18.16 -11.75 -29.74
C GLU A 192 -18.22 -12.58 -28.45
N VAL A 193 -18.07 -13.90 -28.59
CA VAL A 193 -17.86 -14.83 -27.47
C VAL A 193 -16.48 -15.45 -27.60
N LYS A 194 -15.63 -15.26 -26.57
CA LYS A 194 -14.30 -15.88 -26.50
C LYS A 194 -14.29 -16.98 -25.45
N ASN A 195 -13.86 -18.16 -25.83
CA ASN A 195 -13.69 -19.31 -24.95
C ASN A 195 -12.19 -19.54 -24.72
N GLU A 196 -11.79 -19.60 -23.44
CA GLU A 196 -10.44 -19.96 -23.05
C GLU A 196 -10.46 -21.17 -22.12
N LYS A 197 -9.72 -22.20 -22.49
CA LYS A 197 -9.49 -23.36 -21.62
C LYS A 197 -8.44 -22.97 -20.58
N LYS A 198 -8.84 -22.91 -19.31
CA LYS A 198 -7.93 -22.63 -18.18
C LYS A 198 -7.83 -23.85 -17.27
N PHE A 199 -6.65 -24.08 -16.72
CA PHE A 199 -6.42 -25.12 -15.73
C PHE A 199 -6.13 -24.48 -14.38
N THR A 200 -6.62 -25.10 -13.32
CA THR A 200 -6.24 -24.75 -11.96
C THR A 200 -4.74 -25.00 -11.78
N LYS A 201 -4.08 -24.09 -11.10
CA LYS A 201 -2.67 -24.24 -10.73
C LYS A 201 -2.58 -24.64 -9.26
N PRO A 202 -1.60 -25.47 -8.87
CA PRO A 202 -1.36 -25.74 -7.47
C PRO A 202 -0.98 -24.45 -6.73
N PRO A 203 -1.16 -24.41 -5.38
CA PRO A 203 -0.66 -23.28 -4.59
C PRO A 203 0.83 -23.02 -4.86
N ALA A 204 1.21 -21.75 -4.91
CA ALA A 204 2.61 -21.40 -5.04
C ALA A 204 3.41 -21.86 -3.80
N ARG A 205 4.67 -22.24 -4.00
CA ARG A 205 5.58 -22.52 -2.88
C ARG A 205 5.83 -21.25 -2.07
N PHE A 206 6.08 -21.42 -0.78
CA PHE A 206 6.44 -20.30 0.08
C PHE A 206 7.74 -19.64 -0.41
N SER A 207 7.70 -18.31 -0.53
CA SER A 207 8.91 -17.50 -0.60
C SER A 207 9.44 -17.23 0.81
N GLU A 208 10.72 -16.83 0.96
CA GLU A 208 11.26 -16.40 2.26
C GLU A 208 10.37 -15.36 2.96
N ALA A 209 9.90 -14.37 2.21
CA ALA A 209 9.03 -13.34 2.74
C ALA A 209 7.63 -13.86 3.13
N ALA A 210 7.13 -14.91 2.48
CA ALA A 210 5.88 -15.56 2.86
C ALA A 210 6.04 -16.37 4.15
N LEU A 211 7.20 -17.02 4.35
CA LEU A 211 7.52 -17.73 5.60
C LEU A 211 7.65 -16.78 6.80
N VAL A 212 8.12 -15.55 6.60
CA VAL A 212 8.18 -14.54 7.68
C VAL A 212 6.81 -14.12 8.16
N LYS A 213 5.75 -14.37 7.37
CA LYS A 213 4.38 -14.04 7.71
C LYS A 213 3.69 -15.11 8.55
N GLU A 214 4.05 -16.39 8.34
CA GLU A 214 3.52 -17.54 9.10
C GLU A 214 4.14 -17.61 10.51
#